data_0414cae98a049e9b46341604f5033d6a
#
_entry.id   0414cae98a049e9b46341604f5033d6a
#
_cell.length_a   1.000
_cell.length_b   1.000
_cell.length_c   1.000
_cell.angle_alpha   90.00
_cell.angle_beta   90.00
_cell.angle_gamma   90.00
#
_symmetry.space_group_name_H-M   'P 1'
#
loop_
_entity.id
_entity.type
_entity.pdbx_description
1 polymer ?
#
loop_
_entity_poly.entity_id
_entity_poly.type
_entity_poly.pdbx_seq_one_letter_code
_entity_poly.pdbx_strand_id
1 'polypeptide(L)'
;GGLITLGYKIDDSSLSLGLFLVNTVQIFILAGCMTCSLKYILKKTKRKGLFPFSFCFYAFCPVVVMFAMSPTKDVLCYAFLLMAFLQLNELYSILEEAGRAAFRKWFMPGVFLTLSCLMRKNVVYGVVVFGISSLLLFSRKRVKQLFLFAGVVVSCILINKGLLLALDAEPGEVDEALCVPYQQIARLYVEKGEDAFTEEEYQLLGRVVPPENLLCYDPVMADGIKANFSQGLPVLLENKGEYLRFWLKKGMQYPGVYLSSLLYNTYQAWY
;
A
#
# COMPACT_ATOMS: atom_id res chain seq x y z
N GLY A 1 9.84 3.69 13.97
CA GLY A 1 9.94 3.62 15.41
C GLY A 1 11.35 3.81 15.94
N GLY A 2 12.23 2.78 15.86
CA GLY A 2 13.52 2.78 16.56
C GLY A 2 14.45 3.98 16.32
N LEU A 3 14.58 4.48 15.09
CA LEU A 3 15.40 5.67 14.80
C LEU A 3 14.78 6.96 15.35
N ILE A 4 13.46 7.06 15.35
CA ILE A 4 12.75 8.21 15.95
C ILE A 4 12.95 8.17 17.48
N THR A 5 12.79 7.01 18.11
CA THR A 5 13.03 6.82 19.54
C THR A 5 14.50 7.12 19.91
N LEU A 6 15.45 6.73 19.06
CA LEU A 6 16.86 7.04 19.25
C LEU A 6 17.11 8.55 19.19
N GLY A 7 16.54 9.24 18.19
CA GLY A 7 16.64 10.69 18.06
C GLY A 7 16.06 11.42 19.28
N TYR A 8 14.89 10.98 19.75
CA TYR A 8 14.25 11.51 20.95
C TYR A 8 15.09 11.32 22.24
N LYS A 9 15.81 10.20 22.36
CA LYS A 9 16.72 9.94 23.50
C LYS A 9 17.99 10.80 23.47
N ILE A 10 18.40 11.26 22.28
CA ILE A 10 19.63 12.11 22.14
C ILE A 10 19.29 13.59 22.31
N ASP A 11 18.14 14.03 21.81
CA ASP A 11 17.68 15.41 21.90
C ASP A 11 16.26 15.41 22.51
N ASP A 12 16.20 15.57 23.82
CA ASP A 12 15.01 15.49 24.68
C ASP A 12 13.89 16.49 24.30
N SER A 13 14.12 17.36 23.32
CA SER A 13 13.21 18.48 23.01
C SER A 13 12.57 18.43 21.62
N SER A 14 13.05 17.62 20.68
CA SER A 14 12.48 17.64 19.32
C SER A 14 12.49 16.30 18.59
N LEU A 15 11.36 16.01 17.93
CA LEU A 15 11.23 14.91 16.96
C LEU A 15 12.16 15.12 15.72
N SER A 16 12.72 16.30 15.56
CA SER A 16 13.47 16.73 14.36
C SER A 16 14.68 15.84 14.08
N LEU A 17 15.46 15.51 15.11
CA LEU A 17 16.64 14.64 14.95
C LEU A 17 16.24 13.22 14.55
N GLY A 18 15.19 12.68 15.14
CA GLY A 18 14.67 11.36 14.79
C GLY A 18 14.18 11.28 13.35
N LEU A 19 13.45 12.29 12.88
CA LEU A 19 13.00 12.41 11.50
C LEU A 19 14.17 12.58 10.53
N PHE A 20 15.16 13.39 10.89
CA PHE A 20 16.39 13.56 10.11
C PHE A 20 17.14 12.23 9.92
N LEU A 21 17.30 11.43 10.99
CA LEU A 21 17.96 10.13 10.93
C LEU A 21 17.18 9.15 10.02
N VAL A 22 15.87 9.09 10.19
CA VAL A 22 15.00 8.25 9.33
C VAL A 22 15.17 8.63 7.87
N ASN A 23 15.06 9.93 7.57
CA ASN A 23 15.14 10.44 6.20
C ASN A 23 16.52 10.19 5.58
N THR A 24 17.59 10.39 6.35
CA THR A 24 18.96 10.14 5.92
C THR A 24 19.15 8.66 5.52
N VAL A 25 18.76 7.72 6.38
CA VAL A 25 18.84 6.28 6.08
C VAL A 25 18.00 5.92 4.84
N GLN A 26 16.81 6.48 4.75
CA GLN A 26 15.90 6.28 3.61
C GLN A 26 16.51 6.75 2.29
N ILE A 27 17.13 7.95 2.26
CA ILE A 27 17.81 8.49 1.08
C ILE A 27 18.95 7.58 0.64
N PHE A 28 19.79 7.09 1.57
CA PHE A 28 20.87 6.17 1.25
C PHE A 28 20.37 4.85 0.66
N ILE A 29 19.31 4.26 1.22
CA ILE A 29 18.69 3.03 0.68
C ILE A 29 18.14 3.29 -0.72
N LEU A 30 17.40 4.38 -0.92
CA LEU A 30 16.83 4.75 -2.22
C LEU A 30 17.93 4.97 -3.27
N ALA A 31 18.97 5.73 -2.94
CA ALA A 31 20.11 5.97 -3.83
C ALA A 31 20.84 4.68 -4.20
N GLY A 32 20.99 3.76 -3.24
CA GLY A 32 21.53 2.42 -3.49
C GLY A 32 20.69 1.62 -4.48
N CYS A 33 19.37 1.60 -4.29
CA CYS A 33 18.43 0.91 -5.19
C CYS A 33 18.45 1.52 -6.60
N MET A 34 18.46 2.85 -6.71
CA MET A 34 18.56 3.56 -7.99
C MET A 34 19.90 3.26 -8.69
N THR A 35 20.99 3.23 -7.94
CA THR A 35 22.32 2.85 -8.50
C THR A 35 22.31 1.42 -9.04
N CYS A 36 21.67 0.49 -8.34
CA CYS A 36 21.50 -0.89 -8.83
C CYS A 36 20.66 -0.93 -10.10
N SER A 37 19.60 -0.13 -10.18
CA SER A 37 18.78 0.03 -11.39
C SER A 37 19.59 0.54 -12.58
N LEU A 38 20.41 1.59 -12.39
CA LEU A 38 21.28 2.12 -13.43
C LEU A 38 22.27 1.06 -13.95
N LYS A 39 22.92 0.32 -13.03
CA LYS A 39 23.81 -0.80 -13.40
C LYS A 39 23.08 -1.88 -14.20
N TYR A 40 21.86 -2.19 -13.80
CA TYR A 40 21.01 -3.16 -14.50
C TYR A 40 20.68 -2.71 -15.93
N ILE A 41 20.23 -1.45 -16.09
CA ILE A 41 19.92 -0.86 -17.40
C ILE A 41 21.15 -0.92 -18.31
N LEU A 42 22.33 -0.50 -17.84
CA LEU A 42 23.56 -0.55 -18.60
C LEU A 42 23.93 -1.97 -19.07
N LYS A 43 23.82 -2.94 -18.14
CA LYS A 43 24.11 -4.35 -18.43
C LYS A 43 23.15 -4.91 -19.49
N LYS A 44 21.86 -4.60 -19.40
CA LYS A 44 20.83 -5.18 -20.27
C LYS A 44 20.80 -4.53 -21.67
N THR A 45 20.95 -3.20 -21.72
CA THR A 45 20.78 -2.45 -22.97
C THR A 45 22.10 -2.28 -23.77
N LYS A 46 23.25 -2.37 -23.08
CA LYS A 46 24.59 -2.08 -23.63
C LYS A 46 24.74 -0.66 -24.24
N ARG A 47 23.75 0.24 -24.03
CA ARG A 47 23.74 1.61 -24.58
C ARG A 47 24.26 2.58 -23.54
N LYS A 48 25.51 3.02 -23.68
CA LYS A 48 26.16 3.95 -22.74
C LYS A 48 25.42 5.29 -22.60
N GLY A 49 24.76 5.78 -23.65
CA GLY A 49 23.99 7.03 -23.61
C GLY A 49 22.76 7.01 -22.73
N LEU A 50 22.21 5.83 -22.36
CA LEU A 50 21.11 5.74 -21.42
C LEU A 50 21.52 6.02 -19.97
N PHE A 51 22.80 5.90 -19.65
CA PHE A 51 23.27 6.18 -18.28
C PHE A 51 23.08 7.64 -17.88
N PRO A 52 23.61 8.64 -18.61
CA PRO A 52 23.43 10.03 -18.24
C PRO A 52 21.96 10.43 -18.21
N PHE A 53 21.17 9.94 -19.16
CA PHE A 53 19.71 10.19 -19.18
C PHE A 53 19.01 9.66 -17.92
N SER A 54 19.22 8.38 -17.59
CA SER A 54 18.59 7.77 -16.40
C SER A 54 19.13 8.36 -15.11
N PHE A 55 20.43 8.72 -15.07
CA PHE A 55 21.02 9.41 -13.91
C PHE A 55 20.39 10.80 -13.72
N CYS A 56 20.30 11.60 -14.79
CA CYS A 56 19.65 12.90 -14.72
C CYS A 56 18.17 12.80 -14.34
N PHE A 57 17.46 11.79 -14.84
CA PHE A 57 16.09 11.53 -14.45
C PHE A 57 15.97 11.28 -12.94
N TYR A 58 16.79 10.40 -12.36
CA TYR A 58 16.74 10.14 -10.92
C TYR A 58 17.19 11.33 -10.07
N ALA A 59 18.17 12.11 -10.55
CA ALA A 59 18.73 13.23 -9.80
C ALA A 59 17.85 14.49 -9.83
N PHE A 60 17.14 14.73 -10.95
CA PHE A 60 16.46 16.00 -11.19
C PHE A 60 14.96 15.87 -11.39
N CYS A 61 14.37 14.67 -11.47
CA CYS A 61 12.93 14.52 -11.51
C CYS A 61 12.31 15.02 -10.19
N PRO A 62 11.46 16.07 -10.23
CA PRO A 62 10.95 16.68 -9.00
C PRO A 62 10.22 15.68 -8.10
N VAL A 63 9.48 14.74 -8.70
CA VAL A 63 8.76 13.69 -7.97
C VAL A 63 9.73 12.82 -7.18
N VAL A 64 10.83 12.38 -7.79
CA VAL A 64 11.84 11.54 -7.12
C VAL A 64 12.47 12.29 -5.95
N VAL A 65 12.85 13.57 -6.18
CA VAL A 65 13.49 14.40 -5.15
C VAL A 65 12.52 14.68 -3.99
N MET A 66 11.28 15.07 -4.28
CA MET A 66 10.27 15.33 -3.25
C MET A 66 9.97 14.08 -2.42
N PHE A 67 9.80 12.92 -3.08
CA PHE A 67 9.61 11.65 -2.35
C PHE A 67 10.84 11.27 -1.52
N ALA A 68 12.06 11.47 -2.04
CA ALA A 68 13.28 11.18 -1.29
C ALA A 68 13.37 11.97 0.01
N MET A 69 12.87 13.22 0.02
CA MET A 69 12.86 14.10 1.19
C MET A 69 11.68 13.85 2.15
N SER A 70 10.67 13.07 1.73
CA SER A 70 9.51 12.79 2.56
C SER A 70 9.78 11.62 3.52
N PRO A 71 9.66 11.79 4.85
CA PRO A 71 9.92 10.73 5.83
C PRO A 71 8.77 9.73 5.89
N THR A 72 8.36 9.20 4.72
CA THR A 72 7.26 8.23 4.59
C THR A 72 7.77 6.83 4.31
N LYS A 73 7.08 5.84 4.85
CA LYS A 73 7.36 4.42 4.57
C LYS A 73 7.21 4.04 3.09
N ASP A 74 6.50 4.86 2.30
CA ASP A 74 6.23 4.62 0.89
C ASP A 74 7.50 4.68 0.04
N VAL A 75 8.43 5.54 0.37
CA VAL A 75 9.73 5.64 -0.33
C VAL A 75 10.51 4.33 -0.24
N LEU A 76 10.59 3.74 0.96
CA LEU A 76 11.23 2.44 1.16
C LEU A 76 10.46 1.32 0.47
N CYS A 77 9.13 1.38 0.49
CA CYS A 77 8.28 0.45 -0.22
C CYS A 77 8.64 0.40 -1.72
N TYR A 78 8.69 1.56 -2.38
CA TYR A 78 9.02 1.65 -3.81
C TYR A 78 10.48 1.28 -4.11
N ALA A 79 11.41 1.63 -3.24
CA ALA A 79 12.82 1.23 -3.38
C ALA A 79 12.95 -0.31 -3.39
N PHE A 80 12.28 -0.98 -2.46
CA PHE A 80 12.29 -2.44 -2.39
C PHE A 80 11.51 -3.09 -3.54
N LEU A 81 10.38 -2.50 -3.98
CA LEU A 81 9.66 -2.95 -5.18
C LEU A 81 10.54 -2.86 -6.44
N LEU A 82 11.27 -1.77 -6.61
CA LEU A 82 12.22 -1.62 -7.71
C LEU A 82 13.26 -2.75 -7.69
N MET A 83 13.86 -3.03 -6.53
CA MET A 83 14.83 -4.12 -6.40
C MET A 83 14.21 -5.49 -6.67
N ALA A 84 13.00 -5.74 -6.17
CA ALA A 84 12.27 -6.97 -6.44
C ALA A 84 12.02 -7.15 -7.94
N PHE A 85 11.57 -6.11 -8.62
CA PHE A 85 11.32 -6.12 -10.07
C PHE A 85 12.59 -6.43 -10.86
N LEU A 86 13.72 -5.79 -10.54
CA LEU A 86 15.00 -6.05 -11.20
C LEU A 86 15.45 -7.50 -11.02
N GLN A 87 15.31 -8.04 -9.79
CA GLN A 87 15.69 -9.41 -9.48
C GLN A 87 14.78 -10.44 -10.14
N LEU A 88 13.46 -10.17 -10.21
CA LEU A 88 12.51 -11.03 -10.92
C LEU A 88 12.79 -11.04 -12.41
N ASN A 89 13.05 -9.89 -13.02
CA ASN A 89 13.37 -9.80 -14.45
C ASN A 89 14.66 -10.57 -14.77
N GLU A 90 15.69 -10.47 -13.94
CA GLU A 90 16.90 -11.28 -14.09
C GLU A 90 16.62 -12.78 -13.90
N LEU A 91 15.79 -13.16 -12.91
CA LEU A 91 15.39 -14.54 -12.70
C LEU A 91 14.68 -15.12 -13.92
N TYR A 92 13.68 -14.42 -14.46
CA TYR A 92 12.93 -14.89 -15.62
C TYR A 92 13.80 -14.98 -16.88
N SER A 93 14.71 -14.02 -17.11
CA SER A 93 15.68 -14.11 -18.21
C SER A 93 16.55 -15.37 -18.09
N ILE A 94 17.04 -15.70 -16.89
CA ILE A 94 17.83 -16.92 -16.68
C ILE A 94 16.99 -18.19 -16.91
N LEU A 95 15.71 -18.18 -16.49
CA LEU A 95 14.83 -19.32 -16.69
C LEU A 95 14.50 -19.56 -18.16
N GLU A 96 14.39 -18.50 -18.95
CA GLU A 96 14.18 -18.59 -20.40
C GLU A 96 15.43 -19.15 -21.11
N GLU A 97 16.62 -18.66 -20.78
CA GLU A 97 17.88 -19.03 -21.43
C GLU A 97 18.40 -20.42 -20.98
N ALA A 98 18.57 -20.58 -19.68
CA ALA A 98 19.25 -21.77 -19.11
C ALA A 98 18.30 -22.77 -18.43
N GLY A 99 17.05 -22.39 -18.15
CA GLY A 99 16.04 -23.20 -17.47
C GLY A 99 16.38 -23.54 -15.99
N ARG A 100 17.54 -23.12 -15.49
CA ARG A 100 17.99 -23.35 -14.11
C ARG A 100 18.55 -22.07 -13.50
N ALA A 101 18.08 -21.72 -12.30
CA ALA A 101 18.61 -20.61 -11.53
C ALA A 101 19.07 -21.09 -10.15
N ALA A 102 20.16 -20.51 -9.65
CA ALA A 102 20.68 -20.78 -8.31
C ALA A 102 19.67 -20.34 -7.24
N PHE A 103 19.73 -20.95 -6.06
CA PHE A 103 18.83 -20.63 -4.93
C PHE A 103 18.79 -19.12 -4.61
N ARG A 104 19.95 -18.45 -4.61
CA ARG A 104 20.05 -17.01 -4.36
C ARG A 104 19.17 -16.18 -5.30
N LYS A 105 19.01 -16.59 -6.56
CA LYS A 105 18.19 -15.88 -7.56
C LYS A 105 16.69 -16.02 -7.29
N TRP A 106 16.27 -17.05 -6.61
CA TRP A 106 14.91 -17.22 -6.10
C TRP A 106 14.68 -16.50 -4.78
N PHE A 107 15.68 -16.51 -3.89
CA PHE A 107 15.57 -15.96 -2.55
C PHE A 107 15.53 -14.43 -2.54
N MET A 108 16.42 -13.76 -3.30
CA MET A 108 16.54 -12.30 -3.28
C MET A 108 15.25 -11.55 -3.64
N PRO A 109 14.53 -11.88 -4.75
CA PRO A 109 13.26 -11.21 -5.03
C PRO A 109 12.22 -11.44 -3.92
N GLY A 110 12.22 -12.61 -3.29
CA GLY A 110 11.35 -12.88 -2.14
C GLY A 110 11.62 -11.95 -0.97
N VAL A 111 12.88 -11.74 -0.63
CA VAL A 111 13.28 -10.80 0.44
C VAL A 111 12.79 -9.38 0.14
N PHE A 112 13.05 -8.87 -1.06
CA PHE A 112 12.65 -7.50 -1.42
C PHE A 112 11.13 -7.34 -1.52
N LEU A 113 10.39 -8.34 -2.01
CA LEU A 113 8.93 -8.34 -1.99
C LEU A 113 8.40 -8.31 -0.56
N THR A 114 8.95 -9.15 0.32
CA THR A 114 8.56 -9.18 1.74
C THR A 114 8.81 -7.82 2.41
N LEU A 115 10.00 -7.24 2.23
CA LEU A 115 10.31 -5.91 2.77
C LEU A 115 9.34 -4.84 2.26
N SER A 116 9.00 -4.85 0.97
CA SER A 116 8.04 -3.92 0.40
C SER A 116 6.63 -4.11 1.00
N CYS A 117 6.16 -5.35 1.15
CA CYS A 117 4.88 -5.67 1.77
C CYS A 117 4.82 -5.25 3.25
N LEU A 118 5.94 -5.36 3.99
CA LEU A 118 6.01 -4.90 5.38
C LEU A 118 5.93 -3.38 5.49
N MET A 119 6.45 -2.64 4.50
CA MET A 119 6.31 -1.20 4.46
C MET A 119 4.86 -0.77 4.14
N ARG A 120 4.19 -1.48 3.22
CA ARG A 120 2.83 -1.15 2.81
C ARG A 120 1.98 -2.41 2.61
N LYS A 121 0.99 -2.62 3.48
CA LYS A 121 0.13 -3.83 3.50
C LYS A 121 -0.55 -4.11 2.15
N ASN A 122 -0.94 -3.05 1.42
CA ASN A 122 -1.65 -3.17 0.14
C ASN A 122 -0.80 -3.80 -0.97
N VAL A 123 0.54 -3.78 -0.87
CA VAL A 123 1.45 -4.43 -1.83
C VAL A 123 1.23 -5.94 -1.88
N VAL A 124 0.78 -6.56 -0.80
CA VAL A 124 0.48 -8.00 -0.75
C VAL A 124 -0.54 -8.39 -1.82
N TYR A 125 -1.57 -7.58 -2.05
CA TYR A 125 -2.56 -7.83 -3.10
C TYR A 125 -1.92 -7.82 -4.49
N GLY A 126 -1.04 -6.84 -4.74
CA GLY A 126 -0.25 -6.78 -5.99
C GLY A 126 0.65 -8.00 -6.16
N VAL A 127 1.30 -8.47 -5.10
CA VAL A 127 2.14 -9.69 -5.11
C VAL A 127 1.31 -10.92 -5.44
N VAL A 128 0.11 -11.07 -4.88
CA VAL A 128 -0.80 -12.17 -5.19
C VAL A 128 -1.24 -12.15 -6.65
N VAL A 129 -1.70 -11.01 -7.15
CA VAL A 129 -2.13 -10.85 -8.55
C VAL A 129 -0.96 -11.12 -9.50
N PHE A 130 0.21 -10.55 -9.24
CA PHE A 130 1.41 -10.78 -10.04
C PHE A 130 1.85 -12.26 -9.97
N GLY A 131 1.78 -12.89 -8.81
CA GLY A 131 2.09 -14.31 -8.63
C GLY A 131 1.19 -15.20 -9.47
N ILE A 132 -0.12 -14.98 -9.44
CA ILE A 132 -1.10 -15.71 -10.26
C ILE A 132 -0.80 -15.49 -11.75
N SER A 133 -0.62 -14.25 -12.18
CA SER A 133 -0.31 -13.92 -13.57
C SER A 133 0.99 -14.57 -14.03
N SER A 134 2.01 -14.58 -13.18
CA SER A 134 3.29 -15.24 -13.44
C SER A 134 3.14 -16.77 -13.61
N LEU A 135 2.33 -17.42 -12.78
CA LEU A 135 2.04 -18.85 -12.88
C LEU A 135 1.28 -19.22 -14.16
N LEU A 136 0.46 -18.31 -14.68
CA LEU A 136 -0.29 -18.49 -15.92
C LEU A 136 0.62 -18.28 -17.14
N LEU A 137 1.42 -17.22 -17.14
CA LEU A 137 2.24 -16.81 -18.28
C LEU A 137 3.52 -17.62 -18.42
N PHE A 138 4.17 -17.97 -17.30
CA PHE A 138 5.44 -18.69 -17.28
C PHE A 138 5.27 -20.13 -16.81
N SER A 139 5.21 -21.06 -17.77
CA SER A 139 5.01 -22.48 -17.45
C SER A 139 6.23 -23.16 -16.80
N ARG A 140 7.42 -22.56 -16.94
CA ARG A 140 8.67 -23.13 -16.40
C ARG A 140 8.77 -22.92 -14.89
N LYS A 141 9.04 -24.02 -14.16
CA LYS A 141 9.27 -23.99 -12.70
C LYS A 141 8.10 -23.42 -11.86
N ARG A 142 6.85 -23.65 -12.28
CA ARG A 142 5.63 -23.20 -11.57
C ARG A 142 5.65 -23.48 -10.06
N VAL A 143 6.11 -24.66 -9.66
CA VAL A 143 6.18 -25.02 -8.24
C VAL A 143 7.13 -24.10 -7.47
N LYS A 144 8.30 -23.73 -8.02
CA LYS A 144 9.22 -22.78 -7.39
C LYS A 144 8.66 -21.36 -7.35
N GLN A 145 7.94 -20.95 -8.38
CA GLN A 145 7.24 -19.66 -8.41
C GLN A 145 6.16 -19.61 -7.33
N LEU A 146 5.37 -20.69 -7.21
CA LEU A 146 4.36 -20.80 -6.15
C LEU A 146 5.00 -20.67 -4.76
N PHE A 147 6.09 -21.41 -4.50
CA PHE A 147 6.81 -21.29 -3.23
C PHE A 147 7.38 -19.89 -2.99
N LEU A 148 7.86 -19.20 -4.02
CA LEU A 148 8.34 -17.82 -3.90
C LEU A 148 7.21 -16.90 -3.43
N PHE A 149 6.10 -16.85 -4.17
CA PHE A 149 5.03 -15.91 -3.87
C PHE A 149 4.23 -16.28 -2.61
N ALA A 150 3.94 -17.57 -2.41
CA ALA A 150 3.32 -18.04 -1.17
C ALA A 150 4.25 -17.79 0.04
N GLY A 151 5.55 -18.03 -0.12
CA GLY A 151 6.55 -17.73 0.91
C GLY A 151 6.59 -16.26 1.29
N VAL A 152 6.48 -15.34 0.32
CA VAL A 152 6.38 -13.90 0.60
C VAL A 152 5.14 -13.60 1.45
N VAL A 153 3.97 -14.09 1.06
CA VAL A 153 2.72 -13.85 1.80
C VAL A 153 2.80 -14.40 3.22
N VAL A 154 3.26 -15.64 3.37
CA VAL A 154 3.45 -16.29 4.69
C VAL A 154 4.45 -15.52 5.53
N SER A 155 5.60 -15.14 4.97
CA SER A 155 6.62 -14.35 5.68
C SER A 155 6.07 -13.01 6.16
N CYS A 156 5.28 -12.32 5.34
CA CYS A 156 4.63 -11.05 5.73
C CYS A 156 3.68 -11.24 6.91
N ILE A 157 2.87 -12.30 6.89
CA ILE A 157 1.93 -12.60 7.98
C ILE A 157 2.69 -12.93 9.27
N LEU A 158 3.70 -13.77 9.19
CA LEU A 158 4.48 -14.20 10.36
C LEU A 158 5.27 -13.05 10.97
N ILE A 159 5.97 -12.26 10.13
CA ILE A 159 6.76 -11.12 10.60
C ILE A 159 5.85 -10.05 11.20
N ASN A 160 4.72 -9.72 10.54
CA ASN A 160 3.78 -8.72 11.07
C ASN A 160 3.21 -9.15 12.42
N LYS A 161 2.75 -10.41 12.55
CA LYS A 161 2.27 -10.94 13.82
C LYS A 161 3.37 -10.95 14.89
N GLY A 162 4.58 -11.39 14.53
CA GLY A 162 5.72 -11.41 15.44
C GLY A 162 6.11 -10.01 15.92
N LEU A 163 6.08 -9.00 15.04
CA LEU A 163 6.35 -7.61 15.42
C LEU A 163 5.25 -7.03 16.33
N LEU A 164 3.97 -7.30 16.05
CA LEU A 164 2.87 -6.86 16.91
C LEU A 164 3.00 -7.44 18.32
N LEU A 165 3.32 -8.74 18.43
CA LEU A 165 3.53 -9.40 19.72
C LEU A 165 4.79 -8.90 20.45
N ALA A 166 5.89 -8.70 19.73
CA ALA A 166 7.17 -8.28 20.34
C ALA A 166 7.17 -6.81 20.78
N LEU A 167 6.35 -5.96 20.14
CA LEU A 167 6.28 -4.53 20.41
C LEU A 167 5.04 -4.14 21.23
N ASP A 168 4.22 -5.13 21.62
CA ASP A 168 2.93 -4.91 22.27
C ASP A 168 2.09 -3.84 21.55
N ALA A 169 2.09 -3.93 20.20
CA ALA A 169 1.47 -2.94 19.35
C ALA A 169 0.07 -3.41 18.93
N GLU A 170 -0.88 -2.51 18.93
CA GLU A 170 -2.22 -2.79 18.43
C GLU A 170 -2.19 -3.05 16.91
N PRO A 171 -3.01 -3.99 16.40
CA PRO A 171 -3.19 -4.16 14.97
C PRO A 171 -3.70 -2.86 14.35
N GLY A 172 -3.17 -2.52 13.17
CA GLY A 172 -3.58 -1.28 12.48
C GLY A 172 -5.09 -1.18 12.33
N GLU A 173 -5.60 0.03 12.45
CA GLU A 173 -7.02 0.36 12.51
C GLU A 173 -7.81 -0.24 11.33
N VAL A 174 -8.92 -0.88 11.64
CA VAL A 174 -9.88 -1.44 10.66
C VAL A 174 -10.49 -0.33 9.80
N ASP A 175 -10.55 0.88 10.34
CA ASP A 175 -11.03 2.09 9.67
C ASP A 175 -10.36 2.37 8.32
N GLU A 176 -9.08 2.05 8.18
CA GLU A 176 -8.37 2.19 6.91
C GLU A 176 -9.00 1.31 5.80
N ALA A 177 -9.46 0.11 6.17
CA ALA A 177 -10.10 -0.80 5.22
C ALA A 177 -11.54 -0.35 4.88
N LEU A 178 -12.17 0.42 5.75
CA LEU A 178 -13.55 0.88 5.62
C LEU A 178 -13.67 2.27 4.98
N CYS A 179 -12.56 2.94 4.67
CA CYS A 179 -12.55 4.26 4.04
C CYS A 179 -13.46 4.35 2.80
N VAL A 180 -13.37 3.38 1.88
CA VAL A 180 -14.19 3.38 0.65
C VAL A 180 -15.67 3.19 0.96
N PRO A 181 -16.11 2.20 1.76
CA PRO A 181 -17.49 2.09 2.23
C PRO A 181 -18.04 3.37 2.87
N TYR A 182 -17.27 4.01 3.74
CA TYR A 182 -17.66 5.25 4.40
C TYR A 182 -17.91 6.38 3.40
N GLN A 183 -16.99 6.58 2.47
CA GLN A 183 -17.10 7.57 1.41
C GLN A 183 -18.33 7.33 0.51
N GLN A 184 -18.63 6.08 0.21
CA GLN A 184 -19.77 5.73 -0.64
C GLN A 184 -21.11 6.02 0.03
N ILE A 185 -21.24 5.70 1.32
CA ILE A 185 -22.47 5.99 2.10
C ILE A 185 -22.62 7.50 2.31
N ALA A 186 -21.54 8.19 2.66
CA ALA A 186 -21.57 9.65 2.86
C ALA A 186 -21.96 10.38 1.56
N ARG A 187 -21.38 9.98 0.43
CA ARG A 187 -21.77 10.53 -0.87
C ARG A 187 -23.23 10.29 -1.20
N LEU A 188 -23.72 9.08 -0.95
CA LEU A 188 -25.13 8.75 -1.18
C LEU A 188 -26.04 9.65 -0.37
N TYR A 189 -25.71 9.88 0.91
CA TYR A 189 -26.46 10.80 1.77
C TYR A 189 -26.43 12.24 1.26
N VAL A 190 -25.26 12.74 0.88
CA VAL A 190 -25.11 14.12 0.36
C VAL A 190 -25.85 14.32 -0.98
N GLU A 191 -25.81 13.33 -1.89
CA GLU A 191 -26.45 13.47 -3.22
C GLU A 191 -27.96 13.21 -3.22
N LYS A 192 -28.47 12.35 -2.34
CA LYS A 192 -29.87 11.88 -2.38
C LYS A 192 -30.67 12.21 -1.11
N GLY A 193 -30.01 12.64 -0.05
CA GLY A 193 -30.66 12.93 1.22
C GLY A 193 -31.17 11.67 1.95
N GLU A 194 -32.03 11.90 2.91
CA GLU A 194 -32.67 10.85 3.72
C GLU A 194 -33.57 9.92 2.90
N ASP A 195 -34.14 10.43 1.81
CA ASP A 195 -35.04 9.67 0.91
C ASP A 195 -34.37 8.43 0.29
N ALA A 196 -33.04 8.39 0.27
CA ALA A 196 -32.28 7.22 -0.20
C ALA A 196 -32.30 6.04 0.78
N PHE A 197 -32.75 6.25 2.01
CA PHE A 197 -32.71 5.27 3.11
C PHE A 197 -34.12 4.98 3.60
N THR A 198 -34.38 3.71 3.92
CA THR A 198 -35.60 3.39 4.70
C THR A 198 -35.41 3.83 6.15
N GLU A 199 -36.47 3.96 6.91
CA GLU A 199 -36.42 4.34 8.34
C GLU A 199 -35.48 3.42 9.12
N GLU A 200 -35.54 2.10 8.87
CA GLU A 200 -34.68 1.10 9.51
C GLU A 200 -33.20 1.30 9.16
N GLU A 201 -32.92 1.57 7.86
CA GLU A 201 -31.57 1.83 7.37
C GLU A 201 -30.99 3.15 7.90
N TYR A 202 -31.84 4.17 8.03
CA TYR A 202 -31.46 5.46 8.58
C TYR A 202 -31.11 5.34 10.06
N GLN A 203 -31.93 4.60 10.83
CA GLN A 203 -31.65 4.31 12.24
C GLN A 203 -30.39 3.44 12.41
N LEU A 204 -30.17 2.46 11.52
CA LEU A 204 -28.95 1.65 11.51
C LEU A 204 -27.71 2.52 11.30
N LEU A 205 -27.75 3.42 10.31
CA LEU A 205 -26.67 4.35 10.01
C LEU A 205 -26.41 5.29 11.21
N GLY A 206 -27.46 5.83 11.80
CA GLY A 206 -27.39 6.73 12.96
C GLY A 206 -26.78 6.13 14.22
N ARG A 207 -26.76 4.79 14.35
CA ARG A 207 -26.06 4.11 15.46
C ARG A 207 -24.52 4.19 15.34
N VAL A 208 -24.01 4.37 14.12
CA VAL A 208 -22.56 4.43 13.83
C VAL A 208 -22.10 5.87 13.65
N VAL A 209 -22.86 6.65 12.89
CA VAL A 209 -22.52 8.04 12.60
C VAL A 209 -23.80 8.89 12.59
N PRO A 210 -23.85 9.99 13.34
CA PRO A 210 -24.93 10.96 13.21
C PRO A 210 -25.04 11.43 11.77
N PRO A 211 -26.23 11.40 11.14
CA PRO A 211 -26.38 11.73 9.72
C PRO A 211 -25.89 13.12 9.35
N GLU A 212 -26.02 14.10 10.27
CA GLU A 212 -25.47 15.45 10.07
C GLU A 212 -23.95 15.47 9.87
N ASN A 213 -23.23 14.52 10.46
CA ASN A 213 -21.79 14.41 10.30
C ASN A 213 -21.38 13.89 8.89
N LEU A 214 -22.32 13.30 8.13
CA LEU A 214 -22.08 12.91 6.74
C LEU A 214 -21.96 14.10 5.80
N LEU A 215 -22.47 15.27 6.21
CA LEU A 215 -22.32 16.52 5.44
C LEU A 215 -20.86 17.01 5.38
N CYS A 216 -19.96 16.50 6.23
CA CYS A 216 -18.52 16.75 6.13
C CYS A 216 -17.85 15.98 4.96
N TYR A 217 -18.63 15.32 4.10
CA TYR A 217 -18.12 14.57 2.96
C TYR A 217 -17.30 15.45 2.00
N ASP A 218 -16.07 15.01 1.75
CA ASP A 218 -15.20 15.56 0.70
C ASP A 218 -14.94 14.44 -0.33
N PRO A 219 -15.21 14.68 -1.63
CA PRO A 219 -15.04 13.68 -2.68
C PRO A 219 -13.62 13.11 -2.79
N VAL A 220 -12.60 13.92 -2.45
CA VAL A 220 -11.19 13.60 -2.67
C VAL A 220 -10.49 13.19 -1.37
N MET A 221 -10.98 13.65 -0.23
CA MET A 221 -10.36 13.43 1.08
C MET A 221 -11.26 12.61 2.00
N ALA A 222 -10.80 11.41 2.39
CA ALA A 222 -11.58 10.50 3.23
C ALA A 222 -11.47 10.79 4.75
N ASP A 223 -10.46 11.57 5.17
CA ASP A 223 -10.10 11.69 6.59
C ASP A 223 -11.21 12.30 7.45
N GLY A 224 -11.96 13.29 6.95
CA GLY A 224 -13.07 13.89 7.66
C GLY A 224 -14.20 12.91 7.94
N ILE A 225 -14.61 12.15 6.94
CA ILE A 225 -15.65 11.12 7.08
C ILE A 225 -15.16 9.96 7.93
N LYS A 226 -13.91 9.51 7.73
CA LYS A 226 -13.30 8.45 8.53
C LYS A 226 -13.34 8.79 10.03
N ALA A 227 -12.94 10.01 10.42
CA ALA A 227 -12.95 10.44 11.81
C ALA A 227 -14.35 10.38 12.43
N ASN A 228 -15.40 10.68 11.67
CA ASN A 228 -16.79 10.60 12.15
C ASN A 228 -17.27 9.14 12.32
N PHE A 229 -16.91 8.25 11.40
CA PHE A 229 -17.25 6.81 11.51
C PHE A 229 -16.43 6.08 12.58
N SER A 230 -15.19 6.52 12.86
CA SER A 230 -14.31 5.90 13.87
C SER A 230 -14.94 5.86 15.25
N GLN A 231 -15.76 6.86 15.60
CA GLN A 231 -16.46 6.90 16.89
C GLN A 231 -17.48 5.76 17.05
N GLY A 232 -18.14 5.37 15.97
CA GLY A 232 -19.12 4.26 15.95
C GLY A 232 -18.53 2.92 15.49
N LEU A 233 -17.23 2.83 15.28
CA LEU A 233 -16.57 1.61 14.81
C LEU A 233 -16.85 0.38 15.69
N PRO A 234 -16.86 0.44 17.03
CA PRO A 234 -17.21 -0.70 17.86
C PRO A 234 -18.60 -1.24 17.54
N VAL A 235 -19.60 -0.36 17.40
CA VAL A 235 -20.99 -0.74 17.08
C VAL A 235 -21.07 -1.38 15.69
N LEU A 236 -20.33 -0.83 14.72
CA LEU A 236 -20.24 -1.37 13.36
C LEU A 236 -19.63 -2.78 13.38
N LEU A 237 -18.56 -3.00 14.14
CA LEU A 237 -17.86 -4.28 14.20
C LEU A 237 -18.68 -5.38 14.92
N GLU A 238 -19.47 -5.01 15.92
CA GLU A 238 -20.41 -5.94 16.57
C GLU A 238 -21.50 -6.41 15.59
N ASN A 239 -21.97 -5.52 14.72
CA ASN A 239 -23.05 -5.77 13.76
C ASN A 239 -22.58 -5.80 12.32
N LYS A 240 -21.32 -6.19 12.05
CA LYS A 240 -20.68 -6.13 10.73
C LYS A 240 -21.46 -6.82 9.61
N GLY A 241 -22.21 -7.88 9.91
CA GLY A 241 -23.02 -8.58 8.93
C GLY A 241 -24.22 -7.76 8.43
N GLU A 242 -24.84 -7.00 9.31
CA GLU A 242 -25.96 -6.11 9.02
C GLU A 242 -25.49 -4.90 8.20
N TYR A 243 -24.38 -4.27 8.62
CA TYR A 243 -23.78 -3.16 7.89
C TYR A 243 -23.27 -3.56 6.50
N LEU A 244 -22.68 -4.75 6.35
CA LEU A 244 -22.24 -5.25 5.05
C LEU A 244 -23.43 -5.45 4.11
N ARG A 245 -24.53 -6.04 4.58
CA ARG A 245 -25.77 -6.20 3.78
C ARG A 245 -26.37 -4.85 3.38
N PHE A 246 -26.42 -3.91 4.32
CA PHE A 246 -26.87 -2.53 4.09
C PHE A 246 -26.02 -1.86 2.99
N TRP A 247 -24.70 -1.88 3.13
CA TRP A 247 -23.77 -1.29 2.17
C TRP A 247 -23.91 -1.92 0.77
N LEU A 248 -23.97 -3.25 0.68
CA LEU A 248 -24.15 -3.97 -0.60
C LEU A 248 -25.49 -3.65 -1.24
N LYS A 249 -26.57 -3.61 -0.47
CA LYS A 249 -27.92 -3.26 -0.94
C LYS A 249 -27.95 -1.85 -1.55
N LYS A 250 -27.36 -0.87 -0.85
CA LYS A 250 -27.25 0.52 -1.36
C LYS A 250 -26.37 0.60 -2.61
N GLY A 251 -25.29 -0.15 -2.67
CA GLY A 251 -24.45 -0.23 -3.87
C GLY A 251 -25.18 -0.79 -5.09
N MET A 252 -26.05 -1.77 -4.90
CA MET A 252 -26.90 -2.30 -5.99
C MET A 252 -28.01 -1.32 -6.39
N GLN A 253 -28.58 -0.57 -5.46
CA GLN A 253 -29.62 0.43 -5.72
C GLN A 253 -29.06 1.70 -6.40
N TYR A 254 -27.84 2.11 -6.02
CA TYR A 254 -27.20 3.36 -6.49
C TYR A 254 -25.78 3.12 -7.03
N PRO A 255 -25.61 2.24 -8.05
CA PRO A 255 -24.27 1.87 -8.53
C PRO A 255 -23.47 3.04 -9.09
N GLY A 256 -24.14 4.03 -9.70
CA GLY A 256 -23.50 5.23 -10.22
C GLY A 256 -22.87 6.11 -9.13
N VAL A 257 -23.55 6.26 -7.98
CA VAL A 257 -23.03 7.01 -6.84
C VAL A 257 -21.81 6.32 -6.23
N TYR A 258 -21.88 4.99 -6.08
CA TYR A 258 -20.79 4.19 -5.54
C TYR A 258 -19.56 4.21 -6.45
N LEU A 259 -19.77 4.06 -7.76
CA LEU A 259 -18.68 4.12 -8.73
C LEU A 259 -18.04 5.51 -8.76
N SER A 260 -18.85 6.57 -8.78
CA SER A 260 -18.33 7.94 -8.79
C SER A 260 -17.57 8.27 -7.49
N SER A 261 -18.06 7.81 -6.32
CA SER A 261 -17.33 7.94 -5.06
C SER A 261 -15.95 7.28 -5.12
N LEU A 262 -15.87 6.06 -5.65
CA LEU A 262 -14.61 5.35 -5.82
C LEU A 262 -13.67 6.10 -6.77
N LEU A 263 -14.19 6.61 -7.89
CA LEU A 263 -13.40 7.36 -8.87
C LEU A 263 -12.85 8.66 -8.27
N TYR A 264 -13.65 9.42 -7.54
CA TYR A 264 -13.18 10.64 -6.88
C TYR A 264 -12.18 10.36 -5.76
N ASN A 265 -12.41 9.34 -4.95
CA ASN A 265 -11.49 8.97 -3.89
C ASN A 265 -10.12 8.49 -4.43
N THR A 266 -10.09 7.98 -5.66
CA THR A 266 -8.86 7.56 -6.35
C THR A 266 -8.34 8.61 -7.35
N TYR A 267 -8.96 9.78 -7.41
CA TYR A 267 -8.63 10.85 -8.37
C TYR A 267 -7.15 11.20 -8.41
N GLN A 268 -6.51 11.32 -7.25
CA GLN A 268 -5.08 11.65 -7.14
C GLN A 268 -4.14 10.56 -7.72
N ALA A 269 -4.65 9.36 -8.01
CA ALA A 269 -3.84 8.28 -8.56
C ALA A 269 -3.74 8.32 -10.09
N TRP A 270 -4.58 9.12 -10.77
CA TRP A 270 -4.72 9.10 -12.22
C TRP A 270 -5.03 10.45 -12.88
N TYR A 271 -4.97 11.54 -12.09
CA TYR A 271 -5.07 12.91 -12.61
C TYR A 271 -3.88 13.77 -12.19
#